data_993e28c1ad1c819bcd57c76f50b1f191
#
_entry.id   993e28c1ad1c819bcd57c76f50b1f191
#
_cell.length_a   1.000
_cell.length_b   1.000
_cell.length_c   1.000
_cell.angle_alpha   90.00
_cell.angle_beta   90.00
_cell.angle_gamma   90.00
#
_symmetry.space_group_name_H-M   'P 1'
#
loop_
_entity.id
_entity.type
_entity.pdbx_description
1 polymer ?
#
loop_
_entity_poly.entity_id
_entity_poly.type
_entity_poly.pdbx_seq_one_letter_code
_entity_poly.pdbx_strand_id
1 'polypeptide(L)'
;MNLVVFGADIETPLLKQLARHCDARAIEQIDPSAFRILDAQRRDGVAELCDAAGVDYAFVPAGRRLADFGLFVTDMDSTLIDIECIDEIADQCGKKHQVAEITEAAMRGEIDFRQSLTRRVALLAGLDATALETVFRERLRLNPGAERLLATLKASGIVTVLVSGGFTYFTDRLKAQLGFDHAYANTLEVVNGKLTGQVTGAIVDAQAKADHLTRVRKQLDLPAERVMAAGDGANDLPMFQAAGFRIAYQAKPVLRAQADCSLNHSGLDAVLKLFA
;
A
#
# COMPACT_ATOMS: atom_id res chain seq x y z
N MET A 1 2.49 21.20 14.27
CA MET A 1 2.34 19.78 13.88
C MET A 1 2.86 18.89 15.00
N ASN A 2 2.35 17.67 15.13
CA ASN A 2 2.95 16.69 16.02
C ASN A 2 3.82 15.73 15.19
N LEU A 3 4.97 15.34 15.72
CA LEU A 3 5.77 14.25 15.19
C LEU A 3 5.39 12.98 15.95
N VAL A 4 4.90 11.97 15.26
CA VAL A 4 4.66 10.64 15.83
C VAL A 4 5.78 9.71 15.39
N VAL A 5 6.42 9.05 16.36
CA VAL A 5 7.52 8.09 16.14
C VAL A 5 7.04 6.73 16.64
N PHE A 6 7.25 5.69 15.85
CA PHE A 6 6.79 4.34 16.20
C PHE A 6 7.73 3.26 15.66
N GLY A 7 7.82 2.15 16.37
CA GLY A 7 8.73 1.05 16.08
C GLY A 7 8.77 0.05 17.22
N ALA A 8 9.52 -1.04 17.05
CA ALA A 8 9.62 -2.09 18.07
C ALA A 8 10.33 -1.62 19.34
N ASP A 9 11.48 -0.95 19.18
CA ASP A 9 12.36 -0.55 20.27
C ASP A 9 12.72 0.93 20.15
N ILE A 10 11.93 1.79 20.79
CA ILE A 10 12.18 3.23 20.79
C ILE A 10 12.88 3.64 22.08
N GLU A 11 14.14 4.01 21.95
CA GLU A 11 14.95 4.40 23.09
C GLU A 11 14.65 5.83 23.56
N THR A 12 14.65 6.04 24.88
CA THR A 12 14.46 7.39 25.48
C THR A 12 15.49 8.43 24.98
N PRO A 13 16.77 8.11 24.77
CA PRO A 13 17.73 9.06 24.18
C PRO A 13 17.31 9.60 22.82
N LEU A 14 16.79 8.73 21.92
CA LEU A 14 16.28 9.13 20.61
C LEU A 14 15.12 10.11 20.75
N LEU A 15 14.13 9.80 21.61
CA LEU A 15 12.98 10.67 21.83
C LEU A 15 13.38 12.06 22.31
N LYS A 16 14.35 12.13 23.25
CA LYS A 16 14.90 13.40 23.75
C LYS A 16 15.66 14.15 22.64
N GLN A 17 16.41 13.43 21.81
CA GLN A 17 17.13 14.02 20.68
C GLN A 17 16.15 14.61 19.66
N LEU A 18 15.13 13.85 19.25
CA LEU A 18 14.09 14.30 18.33
C LEU A 18 13.31 15.51 18.88
N ALA A 19 12.92 15.46 20.16
CA ALA A 19 12.20 16.57 20.78
C ALA A 19 13.03 17.87 20.79
N ARG A 20 14.33 17.80 21.12
CA ARG A 20 15.23 18.95 21.07
C ARG A 20 15.44 19.42 19.63
N HIS A 21 15.66 18.49 18.71
CA HIS A 21 15.87 18.80 17.30
C HIS A 21 14.68 19.53 16.68
N CYS A 22 13.46 19.11 17.02
CA CYS A 22 12.23 19.69 16.53
C CYS A 22 11.76 20.93 17.30
N ASP A 23 12.48 21.42 18.31
CA ASP A 23 12.05 22.48 19.22
C ASP A 23 10.66 22.20 19.82
N ALA A 24 10.43 20.97 20.23
CA ALA A 24 9.13 20.48 20.63
C ALA A 24 8.80 20.83 22.09
N ARG A 25 7.49 20.94 22.40
CA ARG A 25 7.02 21.31 23.72
C ARG A 25 7.06 20.15 24.73
N ALA A 26 6.68 18.94 24.31
CA ALA A 26 6.57 17.78 25.19
C ALA A 26 6.61 16.46 24.40
N ILE A 27 6.79 15.36 25.11
CA ILE A 27 6.68 14.00 24.58
C ILE A 27 5.54 13.31 25.34
N GLU A 28 4.64 12.71 24.58
CA GLU A 28 3.53 11.86 25.10
C GLU A 28 3.74 10.43 24.62
N GLN A 29 3.53 9.47 25.50
CA GLN A 29 3.49 8.06 25.14
C GLN A 29 2.08 7.71 24.65
N ILE A 30 1.97 7.19 23.42
CA ILE A 30 0.71 6.66 22.86
C ILE A 30 0.52 5.23 23.34
N ASP A 31 1.54 4.40 23.13
CA ASP A 31 1.66 3.02 23.59
C ASP A 31 3.14 2.66 23.80
N PRO A 32 3.51 1.44 24.24
CA PRO A 32 4.93 1.08 24.46
C PRO A 32 5.81 1.19 23.22
N SER A 33 5.22 1.19 22.04
CA SER A 33 5.92 1.22 20.74
C SER A 33 5.61 2.48 19.90
N ALA A 34 5.00 3.52 20.52
CA ALA A 34 4.70 4.78 19.82
C ALA A 34 4.67 5.98 20.78
N PHE A 35 5.24 7.08 20.30
CA PHE A 35 5.33 8.33 21.05
C PHE A 35 4.95 9.51 20.15
N ARG A 36 4.29 10.49 20.75
CA ARG A 36 3.94 11.76 20.12
C ARG A 36 4.79 12.88 20.68
N ILE A 37 5.52 13.55 19.81
CA ILE A 37 6.33 14.73 20.12
C ILE A 37 5.52 15.96 19.73
N LEU A 38 5.06 16.72 20.72
CA LEU A 38 4.06 17.78 20.55
C LEU A 38 4.70 19.05 20.04
N ASP A 39 4.00 19.73 19.13
CA ASP A 39 4.35 21.05 18.60
C ASP A 39 5.73 21.08 17.94
N ALA A 40 6.08 20.03 17.20
CA ALA A 40 7.31 19.93 16.43
C ALA A 40 7.39 21.07 15.37
N GLN A 41 8.40 21.94 15.50
CA GLN A 41 8.57 23.11 14.64
C GLN A 41 9.47 22.82 13.44
N ARG A 42 10.42 21.91 13.57
CA ARG A 42 11.37 21.54 12.51
C ARG A 42 11.13 20.14 12.02
N ARG A 43 11.37 19.92 10.73
CA ARG A 43 11.23 18.62 10.06
C ARG A 43 12.54 18.09 9.50
N ASP A 44 13.45 19.00 9.11
CA ASP A 44 14.74 18.64 8.51
C ASP A 44 15.56 17.80 9.48
N GLY A 45 16.21 16.76 8.99
CA GLY A 45 17.05 15.88 9.81
C GLY A 45 16.31 14.82 10.64
N VAL A 46 14.96 14.84 10.68
CA VAL A 46 14.17 13.83 11.40
C VAL A 46 14.26 12.47 10.70
N ALA A 47 14.24 12.46 9.36
CA ALA A 47 14.37 11.26 8.57
C ALA A 47 15.63 10.48 8.90
N GLU A 48 16.78 11.17 8.88
CA GLU A 48 18.09 10.59 9.13
C GLU A 48 18.20 10.02 10.56
N LEU A 49 17.62 10.72 11.55
CA LEU A 49 17.61 10.25 12.93
C LEU A 49 16.74 9.01 13.12
N CYS A 50 15.57 8.97 12.48
CA CYS A 50 14.65 7.84 12.55
C CYS A 50 15.18 6.64 11.77
N ASP A 51 15.69 6.85 10.55
CA ASP A 51 16.29 5.79 9.73
C ASP A 51 17.50 5.14 10.43
N ALA A 52 18.38 5.95 11.03
CA ALA A 52 19.54 5.44 11.79
C ALA A 52 19.14 4.61 13.02
N ALA A 53 17.96 4.89 13.59
CA ALA A 53 17.41 4.16 14.74
C ALA A 53 16.50 3.00 14.36
N GLY A 54 16.20 2.79 13.06
CA GLY A 54 15.29 1.73 12.60
C GLY A 54 13.84 1.92 13.05
N VAL A 55 13.38 3.17 13.14
CA VAL A 55 12.02 3.52 13.54
C VAL A 55 11.31 4.30 12.44
N ASP A 56 9.99 4.15 12.37
CA ASP A 56 9.15 4.91 11.46
C ASP A 56 8.60 6.18 12.12
N TYR A 57 8.23 7.16 11.30
CA TYR A 57 7.69 8.42 11.79
C TYR A 57 6.71 9.05 10.80
N ALA A 58 5.88 9.96 11.32
CA ALA A 58 5.05 10.84 10.50
C ALA A 58 4.79 12.18 11.20
N PHE A 59 4.64 13.24 10.41
CA PHE A 59 4.14 14.53 10.89
C PHE A 59 2.62 14.60 10.70
N VAL A 60 1.88 14.74 11.79
CA VAL A 60 0.42 14.75 11.81
C VAL A 60 -0.09 16.08 12.35
N PRO A 61 -1.10 16.71 11.75
CA PRO A 61 -1.74 17.87 12.32
C PRO A 61 -2.26 17.59 13.73
N ALA A 62 -2.09 18.54 14.65
CA ALA A 62 -2.63 18.41 16.00
C ALA A 62 -4.16 18.21 15.94
N GLY A 63 -4.66 17.24 16.70
CA GLY A 63 -6.08 16.93 16.77
C GLY A 63 -6.64 16.13 15.58
N ARG A 64 -5.83 15.73 14.60
CA ARG A 64 -6.26 14.84 13.52
C ARG A 64 -6.58 13.44 14.09
N ARG A 65 -7.75 12.91 13.79
CA ARG A 65 -8.25 11.63 14.31
C ARG A 65 -8.57 10.67 13.15
N LEU A 66 -8.62 9.38 13.43
CA LEU A 66 -9.02 8.36 12.45
C LEU A 66 -10.43 8.62 11.91
N ALA A 67 -11.36 9.08 12.76
CA ALA A 67 -12.74 9.42 12.38
C ALA A 67 -12.85 10.59 11.37
N ASP A 68 -11.78 11.36 11.16
CA ASP A 68 -11.76 12.43 10.17
C ASP A 68 -11.62 11.91 8.74
N PHE A 69 -11.31 10.62 8.58
CA PHE A 69 -11.25 9.95 7.28
C PHE A 69 -12.57 9.21 6.97
N GLY A 70 -12.88 9.06 5.69
CA GLY A 70 -14.07 8.35 5.23
C GLY A 70 -13.78 7.31 4.16
N LEU A 71 -12.55 7.31 3.61
CA LEU A 71 -12.15 6.39 2.55
C LEU A 71 -10.68 5.98 2.73
N PHE A 72 -10.41 4.68 2.62
CA PHE A 72 -9.08 4.10 2.53
C PHE A 72 -8.95 3.28 1.24
N VAL A 73 -7.94 3.57 0.45
CA VAL A 73 -7.64 2.86 -0.81
C VAL A 73 -6.23 2.30 -0.74
N THR A 74 -6.07 1.02 -1.02
CA THR A 74 -4.75 0.36 -0.96
C THR A 74 -4.45 -0.42 -2.24
N ASP A 75 -3.16 -0.44 -2.61
CA ASP A 75 -2.65 -1.44 -3.54
C ASP A 75 -2.66 -2.84 -2.92
N MET A 76 -2.51 -3.87 -3.75
CA MET A 76 -2.46 -5.27 -3.34
C MET A 76 -1.02 -5.78 -3.26
N ASP A 77 -0.40 -5.98 -4.42
CA ASP A 77 0.92 -6.62 -4.53
C ASP A 77 1.98 -5.76 -3.82
N SER A 78 2.87 -6.39 -3.06
CA SER A 78 3.92 -5.74 -2.26
C SER A 78 3.44 -4.68 -1.25
N THR A 79 2.11 -4.44 -1.14
CA THR A 79 1.49 -3.50 -0.17
C THR A 79 0.61 -4.22 0.84
N LEU A 80 -0.53 -4.78 0.40
CA LEU A 80 -1.43 -5.56 1.26
C LEU A 80 -0.91 -6.97 1.50
N ILE A 81 -0.25 -7.55 0.48
CA ILE A 81 0.36 -8.88 0.46
C ILE A 81 1.85 -8.81 0.16
N ASP A 82 2.59 -9.86 0.55
CA ASP A 82 4.06 -9.92 0.50
C ASP A 82 4.65 -10.39 -0.84
N ILE A 83 3.81 -10.60 -1.87
CA ILE A 83 4.23 -11.12 -3.18
C ILE A 83 3.79 -10.22 -4.34
N GLU A 84 4.42 -10.45 -5.50
CA GLU A 84 3.95 -10.05 -6.82
C GLU A 84 3.21 -11.25 -7.45
N CYS A 85 1.88 -11.17 -7.54
CA CYS A 85 1.07 -12.31 -7.97
C CYS A 85 1.47 -12.86 -9.34
N ILE A 86 1.80 -12.00 -10.31
CA ILE A 86 2.16 -12.44 -11.66
C ILE A 86 3.48 -13.23 -11.67
N ASP A 87 4.44 -12.87 -10.82
CA ASP A 87 5.73 -13.55 -10.71
C ASP A 87 5.56 -14.96 -10.14
N GLU A 88 4.70 -15.09 -9.10
CA GLU A 88 4.41 -16.36 -8.47
C GLU A 88 3.58 -17.29 -9.39
N ILE A 89 2.65 -16.75 -10.19
CA ILE A 89 1.94 -17.52 -11.22
C ILE A 89 2.91 -17.99 -12.29
N ALA A 90 3.83 -17.13 -12.75
CA ALA A 90 4.83 -17.49 -13.75
C ALA A 90 5.82 -18.57 -13.25
N ASP A 91 6.12 -18.58 -11.96
CA ASP A 91 6.93 -19.62 -11.31
C ASP A 91 6.31 -21.01 -11.47
N GLN A 92 4.97 -21.13 -11.41
CA GLN A 92 4.24 -22.38 -11.60
C GLN A 92 4.45 -23.01 -12.99
N CYS A 93 4.88 -22.24 -13.98
CA CYS A 93 5.19 -22.73 -15.33
C CYS A 93 6.65 -22.50 -15.76
N GLY A 94 7.55 -22.19 -14.81
CA GLY A 94 8.98 -21.98 -15.07
C GLY A 94 9.27 -20.73 -15.92
N LYS A 95 8.39 -19.71 -15.88
CA LYS A 95 8.51 -18.48 -16.67
C LYS A 95 8.88 -17.24 -15.84
N LYS A 96 9.18 -17.41 -14.55
CA LYS A 96 9.48 -16.29 -13.63
C LYS A 96 10.61 -15.38 -14.15
N HIS A 97 11.68 -15.95 -14.68
CA HIS A 97 12.80 -15.18 -15.22
C HIS A 97 12.37 -14.30 -16.41
N GLN A 98 11.56 -14.84 -17.33
CA GLN A 98 11.07 -14.11 -18.50
C GLN A 98 10.11 -12.97 -18.09
N VAL A 99 9.29 -13.18 -17.05
CA VAL A 99 8.43 -12.14 -16.49
C VAL A 99 9.28 -11.04 -15.86
N ALA A 100 10.33 -11.39 -15.11
CA ALA A 100 11.25 -10.43 -14.51
C ALA A 100 11.95 -9.55 -15.55
N GLU A 101 12.43 -10.11 -16.66
CA GLU A 101 13.05 -9.35 -17.77
C GLU A 101 12.09 -8.31 -18.36
N ILE A 102 10.81 -8.67 -18.56
CA ILE A 102 9.79 -7.74 -19.07
C ILE A 102 9.50 -6.64 -18.04
N THR A 103 9.45 -6.99 -16.75
CA THR A 103 9.26 -6.03 -15.66
C THR A 103 10.42 -5.03 -15.60
N GLU A 104 11.66 -5.49 -15.73
CA GLU A 104 12.84 -4.62 -15.77
C GLU A 104 12.81 -3.67 -16.98
N ALA A 105 12.42 -4.15 -18.17
CA ALA A 105 12.27 -3.32 -19.35
C ALA A 105 11.22 -2.20 -19.14
N ALA A 106 10.10 -2.50 -18.45
CA ALA A 106 9.12 -1.51 -18.08
C ALA A 106 9.67 -0.50 -17.06
N MET A 107 10.44 -0.97 -16.07
CA MET A 107 11.08 -0.09 -15.07
C MET A 107 12.12 0.85 -15.69
N ARG A 108 12.80 0.44 -16.76
CA ARG A 108 13.69 1.30 -17.54
C ARG A 108 12.95 2.24 -18.49
N GLY A 109 11.61 2.15 -18.59
CA GLY A 109 10.80 2.97 -19.49
C GLY A 109 10.86 2.55 -20.98
N GLU A 110 11.36 1.36 -21.30
CA GLU A 110 11.45 0.83 -22.66
C GLU A 110 10.09 0.41 -23.21
N ILE A 111 9.19 0.02 -22.33
CA ILE A 111 7.80 -0.36 -22.62
C ILE A 111 6.87 0.25 -21.54
N ASP A 112 5.63 0.55 -21.94
CA ASP A 112 4.61 1.02 -21.01
C ASP A 112 4.00 -0.11 -20.18
N PHE A 113 3.20 0.26 -19.14
CA PHE A 113 2.55 -0.72 -18.26
C PHE A 113 1.65 -1.69 -19.02
N ARG A 114 0.86 -1.20 -19.99
CA ARG A 114 -0.07 -2.03 -20.76
C ARG A 114 0.67 -3.06 -21.62
N GLN A 115 1.73 -2.64 -22.27
CA GLN A 115 2.60 -3.53 -23.05
C GLN A 115 3.28 -4.55 -22.13
N SER A 116 3.78 -4.12 -20.98
CA SER A 116 4.39 -5.01 -19.99
C SER A 116 3.39 -6.05 -19.47
N LEU A 117 2.21 -5.64 -19.03
CA LEU A 117 1.16 -6.53 -18.55
C LEU A 117 0.79 -7.56 -19.63
N THR A 118 0.50 -7.10 -20.85
CA THR A 118 0.12 -7.97 -21.97
C THR A 118 1.18 -9.02 -22.26
N ARG A 119 2.47 -8.62 -22.32
CA ARG A 119 3.58 -9.54 -22.58
C ARG A 119 3.77 -10.56 -21.46
N ARG A 120 3.69 -10.13 -20.21
CA ARG A 120 3.82 -11.02 -19.04
C ARG A 120 2.67 -12.02 -18.96
N VAL A 121 1.42 -11.57 -19.19
CA VAL A 121 0.25 -12.44 -19.18
C VAL A 121 0.29 -13.44 -20.34
N ALA A 122 0.79 -13.05 -21.53
CA ALA A 122 0.95 -13.96 -22.67
C ALA A 122 1.85 -15.16 -22.36
N LEU A 123 2.83 -14.99 -21.46
CA LEU A 123 3.69 -16.10 -21.01
C LEU A 123 2.94 -17.17 -20.22
N LEU A 124 1.78 -16.84 -19.64
CA LEU A 124 0.95 -17.73 -18.84
C LEU A 124 -0.01 -18.58 -19.70
N ALA A 125 -0.01 -18.41 -21.03
CA ALA A 125 -0.88 -19.15 -21.93
C ALA A 125 -0.73 -20.67 -21.78
N GLY A 126 -1.87 -21.37 -21.64
CA GLY A 126 -1.94 -22.83 -21.49
C GLY A 126 -1.75 -23.33 -20.06
N LEU A 127 -1.37 -22.47 -19.10
CA LEU A 127 -1.30 -22.83 -17.69
C LEU A 127 -2.69 -23.19 -17.16
N ASP A 128 -2.76 -24.25 -16.37
CA ASP A 128 -4.01 -24.64 -15.70
C ASP A 128 -4.41 -23.57 -14.68
N ALA A 129 -5.69 -23.18 -14.69
CA ALA A 129 -6.19 -22.13 -13.80
C ALA A 129 -6.10 -22.50 -12.31
N THR A 130 -5.93 -23.77 -11.97
CA THR A 130 -5.66 -24.23 -10.59
C THR A 130 -4.35 -23.67 -10.02
N ALA A 131 -3.41 -23.26 -10.88
CA ALA A 131 -2.19 -22.58 -10.46
C ALA A 131 -2.49 -21.28 -9.68
N LEU A 132 -3.56 -20.58 -10.01
CA LEU A 132 -3.99 -19.37 -9.27
C LEU A 132 -4.38 -19.71 -7.84
N GLU A 133 -5.07 -20.84 -7.63
CA GLU A 133 -5.43 -21.33 -6.29
C GLU A 133 -4.19 -21.73 -5.50
N THR A 134 -3.24 -22.41 -6.14
CA THR A 134 -1.96 -22.79 -5.52
C THR A 134 -1.21 -21.56 -5.05
N VAL A 135 -1.08 -20.53 -5.88
CA VAL A 135 -0.42 -19.27 -5.48
C VAL A 135 -1.17 -18.61 -4.32
N PHE A 136 -2.50 -18.52 -4.40
CA PHE A 136 -3.30 -17.88 -3.34
C PHE A 136 -3.13 -18.60 -1.99
N ARG A 137 -3.16 -19.93 -1.97
CA ARG A 137 -3.12 -20.69 -0.71
C ARG A 137 -1.72 -20.90 -0.16
N GLU A 138 -0.74 -21.12 -1.02
CA GLU A 138 0.59 -21.59 -0.62
C GLU A 138 1.63 -20.48 -0.58
N ARG A 139 1.48 -19.44 -1.40
CA ARG A 139 2.50 -18.39 -1.56
C ARG A 139 2.08 -17.05 -0.94
N LEU A 140 0.81 -16.66 -1.11
CA LEU A 140 0.34 -15.37 -0.65
C LEU A 140 0.27 -15.32 0.88
N ARG A 141 0.86 -14.28 1.46
CA ARG A 141 0.68 -13.92 2.88
C ARG A 141 0.31 -12.45 2.97
N LEU A 142 -0.52 -12.12 3.94
CA LEU A 142 -0.82 -10.73 4.25
C LEU A 142 0.39 -10.07 4.89
N ASN A 143 0.68 -8.84 4.51
CA ASN A 143 1.68 -8.04 5.20
C ASN A 143 1.28 -7.81 6.66
N PRO A 144 2.27 -7.72 7.59
CA PRO A 144 2.00 -7.53 9.01
C PRO A 144 1.05 -6.37 9.26
N GLY A 145 0.05 -6.60 10.13
CA GLY A 145 -0.92 -5.58 10.53
C GLY A 145 -2.08 -5.33 9.57
N ALA A 146 -2.11 -5.94 8.38
CA ALA A 146 -3.16 -5.73 7.37
C ALA A 146 -4.57 -6.03 7.92
N GLU A 147 -4.77 -7.18 8.56
CA GLU A 147 -6.07 -7.56 9.12
C GLU A 147 -6.54 -6.60 10.22
N ARG A 148 -5.62 -6.22 11.13
CA ARG A 148 -5.92 -5.30 12.23
C ARG A 148 -6.26 -3.90 11.69
N LEU A 149 -5.51 -3.40 10.71
CA LEU A 149 -5.79 -2.13 10.05
C LEU A 149 -7.21 -2.14 9.49
N LEU A 150 -7.54 -3.10 8.62
CA LEU A 150 -8.83 -3.18 7.95
C LEU A 150 -9.99 -3.35 8.92
N ALA A 151 -9.86 -4.22 9.94
CA ALA A 151 -10.87 -4.38 10.96
C ALA A 151 -11.15 -3.06 11.71
N THR A 152 -10.09 -2.30 12.04
CA THR A 152 -10.22 -1.02 12.73
C THR A 152 -10.85 0.05 11.85
N LEU A 153 -10.44 0.13 10.56
CA LEU A 153 -11.03 1.07 9.60
C LEU A 153 -12.53 0.83 9.42
N LYS A 154 -12.93 -0.44 9.27
CA LYS A 154 -14.34 -0.83 9.16
C LYS A 154 -15.14 -0.49 10.42
N ALA A 155 -14.60 -0.80 11.60
CA ALA A 155 -15.23 -0.45 12.87
C ALA A 155 -15.41 1.07 13.03
N SER A 156 -14.54 1.87 12.38
CA SER A 156 -14.62 3.33 12.35
C SER A 156 -15.53 3.88 11.25
N GLY A 157 -16.20 3.02 10.47
CA GLY A 157 -17.09 3.44 9.38
C GLY A 157 -16.36 3.96 8.13
N ILE A 158 -15.08 3.66 7.99
CA ILE A 158 -14.27 4.06 6.83
C ILE A 158 -14.46 3.05 5.71
N VAL A 159 -14.88 3.50 4.54
CA VAL A 159 -15.02 2.67 3.34
C VAL A 159 -13.64 2.23 2.86
N THR A 160 -13.52 0.96 2.50
CA THR A 160 -12.24 0.33 2.13
C THR A 160 -12.24 -0.16 0.68
N VAL A 161 -11.20 0.18 -0.07
CA VAL A 161 -11.04 -0.17 -1.49
C VAL A 161 -9.69 -0.84 -1.71
N LEU A 162 -9.73 -2.00 -2.34
CA LEU A 162 -8.55 -2.69 -2.86
C LEU A 162 -8.44 -2.42 -4.36
N VAL A 163 -7.34 -1.83 -4.83
CA VAL A 163 -7.15 -1.53 -6.25
C VAL A 163 -5.77 -1.97 -6.71
N SER A 164 -5.69 -2.83 -7.72
CA SER A 164 -4.42 -3.47 -8.11
C SER A 164 -4.25 -3.53 -9.63
N GLY A 165 -3.01 -3.39 -10.08
CA GLY A 165 -2.57 -3.79 -11.43
C GLY A 165 -2.47 -5.30 -11.62
N GLY A 166 -2.63 -6.09 -10.54
CA GLY A 166 -2.71 -7.54 -10.54
C GLY A 166 -4.08 -8.07 -11.01
N PHE A 167 -4.59 -9.14 -10.40
CA PHE A 167 -5.71 -9.89 -10.97
C PHE A 167 -6.90 -10.05 -10.02
N THR A 168 -8.12 -10.01 -10.61
CA THR A 168 -9.40 -10.17 -9.91
C THR A 168 -9.50 -11.48 -9.14
N TYR A 169 -8.85 -12.54 -9.60
CA TYR A 169 -8.79 -13.81 -8.88
C TYR A 169 -8.34 -13.63 -7.41
N PHE A 170 -7.33 -12.79 -7.18
CA PHE A 170 -6.78 -12.50 -5.84
C PHE A 170 -7.57 -11.43 -5.12
N THR A 171 -7.85 -10.31 -5.79
CA THR A 171 -8.56 -9.19 -5.13
C THR A 171 -9.96 -9.57 -4.67
N ASP A 172 -10.70 -10.40 -5.41
CA ASP A 172 -12.05 -10.84 -5.02
C ASP A 172 -12.02 -11.75 -3.78
N ARG A 173 -11.02 -12.64 -3.69
CA ARG A 173 -10.82 -13.49 -2.52
C ARG A 173 -10.38 -12.71 -1.29
N LEU A 174 -9.42 -11.80 -1.46
CA LEU A 174 -8.99 -10.90 -0.38
C LEU A 174 -10.13 -9.97 0.06
N LYS A 175 -10.94 -9.48 -0.88
CA LYS A 175 -12.16 -8.72 -0.55
C LYS A 175 -13.10 -9.53 0.33
N ALA A 176 -13.37 -10.78 -0.04
CA ALA A 176 -14.27 -11.64 0.74
C ALA A 176 -13.67 -11.98 2.11
N GLN A 177 -12.37 -12.29 2.18
CA GLN A 177 -11.67 -12.66 3.40
C GLN A 177 -11.55 -11.51 4.39
N LEU A 178 -11.16 -10.32 3.92
CA LEU A 178 -10.86 -9.15 4.75
C LEU A 178 -12.02 -8.17 4.85
N GLY A 179 -13.05 -8.37 4.01
CA GLY A 179 -14.28 -7.60 4.00
C GLY A 179 -14.11 -6.19 3.41
N PHE A 180 -13.31 -6.02 2.38
CA PHE A 180 -13.29 -4.75 1.63
C PHE A 180 -14.67 -4.44 1.03
N ASP A 181 -15.01 -3.15 0.96
CA ASP A 181 -16.26 -2.71 0.33
C ASP A 181 -16.17 -2.84 -1.18
N HIS A 182 -15.02 -2.48 -1.77
CA HIS A 182 -14.77 -2.55 -3.21
C HIS A 182 -13.43 -3.20 -3.53
N ALA A 183 -13.34 -3.87 -4.70
CA ALA A 183 -12.09 -4.37 -5.25
C ALA A 183 -12.08 -4.16 -6.77
N TYR A 184 -10.92 -3.77 -7.32
CA TYR A 184 -10.71 -3.50 -8.75
C TYR A 184 -9.33 -4.02 -9.17
N ALA A 185 -9.29 -4.83 -10.25
CA ALA A 185 -8.06 -5.38 -10.80
C ALA A 185 -8.28 -5.83 -12.25
N ASN A 186 -7.23 -6.32 -12.92
CA ASN A 186 -7.33 -6.90 -14.24
C ASN A 186 -7.89 -8.33 -14.17
N THR A 187 -8.62 -8.76 -15.19
CA THR A 187 -9.21 -10.10 -15.24
C THR A 187 -8.44 -10.97 -16.23
N LEU A 188 -7.86 -12.08 -15.74
CA LEU A 188 -7.28 -13.10 -16.60
C LEU A 188 -8.38 -13.86 -17.35
N GLU A 189 -8.20 -14.05 -18.65
CA GLU A 189 -9.11 -14.88 -19.43
C GLU A 189 -8.82 -16.37 -19.22
N VAL A 190 -9.88 -17.12 -18.88
CA VAL A 190 -9.82 -18.59 -18.69
C VAL A 190 -10.80 -19.26 -19.64
N VAL A 191 -10.29 -20.19 -20.45
CA VAL A 191 -11.10 -21.01 -21.35
C VAL A 191 -10.77 -22.49 -21.11
N ASN A 192 -11.79 -23.30 -20.92
CA ASN A 192 -11.64 -24.74 -20.63
C ASN A 192 -10.67 -25.05 -19.48
N GLY A 193 -10.71 -24.23 -18.40
CA GLY A 193 -9.86 -24.41 -17.23
C GLY A 193 -8.41 -23.98 -17.40
N LYS A 194 -8.04 -23.33 -18.51
CA LYS A 194 -6.69 -22.86 -18.78
C LYS A 194 -6.65 -21.37 -19.04
N LEU A 195 -5.58 -20.72 -18.61
CA LEU A 195 -5.28 -19.33 -18.95
C LEU A 195 -5.02 -19.23 -20.45
N THR A 196 -5.67 -18.26 -21.11
CA THR A 196 -5.45 -18.02 -22.55
C THR A 196 -4.18 -17.21 -22.82
N GLY A 197 -3.64 -16.54 -21.81
CA GLY A 197 -2.56 -15.56 -21.95
C GLY A 197 -3.08 -14.16 -22.28
N GLN A 198 -4.36 -13.90 -22.04
CA GLN A 198 -4.99 -12.60 -22.27
C GLN A 198 -5.68 -12.06 -21.02
N VAL A 199 -5.85 -10.74 -20.97
CA VAL A 199 -6.69 -10.05 -20.00
C VAL A 199 -7.99 -9.60 -20.68
N THR A 200 -9.09 -9.62 -19.96
CA THR A 200 -10.39 -9.15 -20.42
C THR A 200 -10.79 -7.83 -19.79
N GLY A 201 -11.56 -7.03 -20.51
CA GLY A 201 -12.04 -5.75 -20.02
C GLY A 201 -11.02 -4.62 -20.09
N ALA A 202 -11.30 -3.54 -19.36
CA ALA A 202 -10.40 -2.39 -19.28
C ALA A 202 -9.21 -2.70 -18.36
N ILE A 203 -8.02 -2.30 -18.77
CA ILE A 203 -6.80 -2.49 -17.98
C ILE A 203 -6.78 -1.49 -16.81
N VAL A 204 -6.54 -2.02 -15.62
CA VAL A 204 -6.31 -1.24 -14.40
C VAL A 204 -4.81 -0.92 -14.31
N ASP A 205 -4.45 0.23 -14.82
CA ASP A 205 -3.11 0.82 -14.74
C ASP A 205 -3.03 1.89 -13.62
N ALA A 206 -1.93 2.62 -13.55
CA ALA A 206 -1.72 3.66 -12.55
C ALA A 206 -2.80 4.75 -12.57
N GLN A 207 -3.23 5.19 -13.76
CA GLN A 207 -4.29 6.19 -13.89
C GLN A 207 -5.65 5.59 -13.49
N ALA A 208 -5.95 4.37 -13.90
CA ALA A 208 -7.17 3.70 -13.52
C ALA A 208 -7.30 3.51 -12.00
N LYS A 209 -6.18 3.28 -11.27
CA LYS A 209 -6.19 3.27 -9.79
C LYS A 209 -6.68 4.60 -9.23
N ALA A 210 -6.16 5.72 -9.70
CA ALA A 210 -6.58 7.07 -9.29
C ALA A 210 -8.03 7.38 -9.67
N ASP A 211 -8.48 6.90 -10.84
CA ASP A 211 -9.85 7.08 -11.31
C ASP A 211 -10.85 6.29 -10.45
N HIS A 212 -10.51 5.05 -10.05
CA HIS A 212 -11.30 4.27 -9.11
C HIS A 212 -11.42 4.95 -7.73
N LEU A 213 -10.30 5.43 -7.16
CA LEU A 213 -10.30 6.22 -5.93
C LEU A 213 -11.22 7.43 -6.08
N THR A 214 -11.02 8.22 -7.13
CA THR A 214 -11.77 9.46 -7.35
C THR A 214 -13.26 9.19 -7.54
N ARG A 215 -13.64 8.12 -8.23
CA ARG A 215 -15.02 7.69 -8.41
C ARG A 215 -15.67 7.34 -7.07
N VAL A 216 -15.03 6.49 -6.25
CA VAL A 216 -15.58 6.10 -4.95
C VAL A 216 -15.65 7.31 -4.01
N ARG A 217 -14.61 8.14 -3.97
CA ARG A 217 -14.59 9.38 -3.19
C ARG A 217 -15.78 10.29 -3.53
N LYS A 218 -16.08 10.48 -4.83
CA LYS A 218 -17.21 11.30 -5.29
C LYS A 218 -18.56 10.67 -4.93
N GLN A 219 -18.69 9.34 -5.01
CA GLN A 219 -19.92 8.63 -4.60
C GLN A 219 -20.22 8.80 -3.11
N LEU A 220 -19.18 8.95 -2.29
CA LEU A 220 -19.28 9.18 -0.85
C LEU A 220 -19.36 10.68 -0.47
N ASP A 221 -19.32 11.58 -1.45
CA ASP A 221 -19.28 13.04 -1.27
C ASP A 221 -18.16 13.47 -0.30
N LEU A 222 -16.96 12.90 -0.47
CA LEU A 222 -15.82 13.19 0.39
C LEU A 222 -14.84 14.14 -0.30
N PRO A 223 -14.29 15.14 0.42
CA PRO A 223 -13.14 15.91 -0.04
C PRO A 223 -11.87 15.05 0.04
N ALA A 224 -10.82 15.43 -0.71
CA ALA A 224 -9.59 14.66 -0.79
C ALA A 224 -8.90 14.46 0.58
N GLU A 225 -8.98 15.45 1.45
CA GLU A 225 -8.40 15.45 2.80
C GLU A 225 -8.94 14.32 3.69
N ARG A 226 -10.11 13.77 3.35
CA ARG A 226 -10.73 12.64 4.06
C ARG A 226 -10.40 11.27 3.45
N VAL A 227 -9.42 11.21 2.55
CA VAL A 227 -8.99 9.98 1.87
C VAL A 227 -7.59 9.60 2.28
N MET A 228 -7.39 8.34 2.66
CA MET A 228 -6.08 7.72 2.82
C MET A 228 -5.78 6.82 1.62
N ALA A 229 -4.54 6.84 1.14
CA ALA A 229 -4.06 5.91 0.11
C ALA A 229 -2.77 5.22 0.57
N ALA A 230 -2.66 3.91 0.31
CA ALA A 230 -1.47 3.12 0.62
C ALA A 230 -0.94 2.41 -0.64
N GLY A 231 0.39 2.36 -0.78
CA GLY A 231 1.07 1.74 -1.91
C GLY A 231 2.58 1.61 -1.69
N ASP A 232 3.27 0.96 -2.64
CA ASP A 232 4.73 0.71 -2.57
C ASP A 232 5.52 1.25 -3.77
N GLY A 233 4.88 1.52 -4.90
CA GLY A 233 5.57 1.78 -6.16
C GLY A 233 5.14 3.03 -6.94
N ALA A 234 5.85 3.32 -8.02
CA ALA A 234 5.57 4.45 -8.90
C ALA A 234 4.17 4.39 -9.55
N ASN A 235 3.60 3.18 -9.68
CA ASN A 235 2.24 2.94 -10.15
C ASN A 235 1.16 3.51 -9.21
N ASP A 236 1.51 3.87 -7.97
CA ASP A 236 0.61 4.46 -6.99
C ASP A 236 0.66 5.99 -6.93
N LEU A 237 1.62 6.61 -7.64
CA LEU A 237 1.77 8.07 -7.64
C LEU A 237 0.48 8.83 -8.02
N PRO A 238 -0.26 8.45 -9.10
CA PRO A 238 -1.52 9.13 -9.42
C PRO A 238 -2.58 8.96 -8.33
N MET A 239 -2.64 7.78 -7.67
CA MET A 239 -3.53 7.52 -6.54
C MET A 239 -3.14 8.38 -5.33
N PHE A 240 -1.85 8.54 -5.03
CA PHE A 240 -1.35 9.41 -3.97
C PHE A 240 -1.73 10.87 -4.20
N GLN A 241 -1.65 11.36 -5.45
CA GLN A 241 -2.06 12.73 -5.79
C GLN A 241 -3.56 13.00 -5.55
N ALA A 242 -4.39 11.95 -5.62
CA ALA A 242 -5.83 12.04 -5.41
C ALA A 242 -6.26 11.92 -3.92
N ALA A 243 -5.32 11.58 -3.02
CA ALA A 243 -5.54 11.35 -1.59
C ALA A 243 -4.99 12.49 -0.74
N GLY A 244 -5.60 12.72 0.43
CA GLY A 244 -5.15 13.72 1.40
C GLY A 244 -4.19 13.19 2.46
N PHE A 245 -4.05 11.87 2.60
CA PHE A 245 -3.04 11.24 3.45
C PHE A 245 -2.45 10.00 2.76
N ARG A 246 -1.14 10.02 2.58
CA ARG A 246 -0.41 9.08 1.72
C ARG A 246 0.53 8.21 2.55
N ILE A 247 0.35 6.90 2.45
CA ILE A 247 1.06 5.89 3.24
C ILE A 247 1.93 5.07 2.28
N ALA A 248 3.23 5.22 2.37
CA ALA A 248 4.21 4.42 1.64
C ALA A 248 4.60 3.20 2.49
N TYR A 249 4.27 1.98 2.04
CA TYR A 249 4.60 0.75 2.73
C TYR A 249 5.78 0.06 2.07
N GLN A 250 6.93 -0.04 2.78
CA GLN A 250 8.19 -0.62 2.26
C GLN A 250 8.53 -0.15 0.83
N ALA A 251 8.20 1.11 0.56
CA ALA A 251 8.03 1.63 -0.78
C ALA A 251 9.36 2.01 -1.45
N LYS A 252 9.31 2.09 -2.77
CA LYS A 252 10.38 2.63 -3.59
C LYS A 252 10.62 4.11 -3.26
N PRO A 253 11.87 4.63 -3.40
CA PRO A 253 12.22 6.00 -3.02
C PRO A 253 11.32 7.07 -3.66
N VAL A 254 10.91 6.87 -4.91
CA VAL A 254 10.05 7.80 -5.65
C VAL A 254 8.68 7.98 -4.98
N LEU A 255 8.09 6.93 -4.42
CA LEU A 255 6.81 7.00 -3.72
C LEU A 255 7.00 7.53 -2.29
N ARG A 256 8.05 7.09 -1.58
CA ARG A 256 8.38 7.60 -0.23
C ARG A 256 8.53 9.12 -0.20
N ALA A 257 9.13 9.70 -1.23
CA ALA A 257 9.30 11.15 -1.35
C ALA A 257 7.96 11.92 -1.43
N GLN A 258 6.86 11.26 -1.74
CA GLN A 258 5.52 11.84 -1.85
C GLN A 258 4.59 11.46 -0.68
N ALA A 259 5.07 10.65 0.25
CA ALA A 259 4.27 10.14 1.36
C ALA A 259 4.22 11.10 2.55
N ASP A 260 3.09 11.07 3.27
CA ASP A 260 2.95 11.72 4.58
C ASP A 260 3.45 10.81 5.71
N CYS A 261 3.41 9.49 5.48
CA CYS A 261 3.92 8.45 6.37
C CYS A 261 4.60 7.36 5.55
N SER A 262 5.81 6.95 5.96
CA SER A 262 6.50 5.79 5.40
C SER A 262 6.64 4.71 6.46
N LEU A 263 6.14 3.52 6.16
CA LEU A 263 6.24 2.32 6.98
C LEU A 263 7.35 1.44 6.41
N ASN A 264 8.57 1.57 6.96
CA ASN A 264 9.74 0.80 6.51
C ASN A 264 10.08 -0.34 7.48
N HIS A 265 9.74 -0.16 8.77
CA HIS A 265 10.09 -1.07 9.87
C HIS A 265 8.86 -1.64 10.59
N SER A 266 7.70 -1.04 10.39
CA SER A 266 6.46 -1.39 11.08
C SER A 266 5.44 -2.05 10.12
N GLY A 267 4.48 -2.79 10.70
CA GLY A 267 3.34 -3.29 9.94
C GLY A 267 2.33 -2.21 9.55
N LEU A 268 1.41 -2.55 8.66
CA LEU A 268 0.40 -1.62 8.13
C LEU A 268 -0.48 -1.00 9.22
N ASP A 269 -0.76 -1.73 10.31
CA ASP A 269 -1.56 -1.24 11.43
C ASP A 269 -0.88 -0.13 12.24
N ALA A 270 0.42 0.09 12.05
CA ALA A 270 1.14 1.17 12.72
C ALA A 270 0.58 2.57 12.35
N VAL A 271 -0.04 2.71 11.17
CA VAL A 271 -0.71 3.95 10.77
C VAL A 271 -1.82 4.37 11.75
N LEU A 272 -2.43 3.41 12.46
CA LEU A 272 -3.47 3.71 13.46
C LEU A 272 -2.93 4.53 14.64
N LYS A 273 -1.65 4.36 14.99
CA LYS A 273 -0.97 5.10 16.07
C LYS A 273 -0.84 6.60 15.78
N LEU A 274 -0.89 6.97 14.51
CA LEU A 274 -0.83 8.38 14.10
C LEU A 274 -2.06 9.17 14.58
N PHE A 275 -3.19 8.48 14.71
CA PHE A 275 -4.51 9.06 14.95
C PHE A 275 -5.12 8.64 16.30
N ALA A 276 -4.32 7.98 17.16
CA ALA A 276 -4.71 7.56 18.51
C ALA A 276 -4.76 8.75 19.49
#